data_5d4f22e737141ea35f56ebb2af98c8ab
#
_entry.id   5d4f22e737141ea35f56ebb2af98c8ab
#
_cell.length_a   1.000
_cell.length_b   1.000
_cell.length_c   1.000
_cell.angle_alpha   90.00
_cell.angle_beta   90.00
_cell.angle_gamma   90.00
#
_symmetry.space_group_name_H-M   'P 1'
#
loop_
_entity.id
_entity.type
_entity.pdbx_description
1 polymer ?
#
loop_
_entity_poly.entity_id
_entity_poly.type
_entity_poly.pdbx_seq_one_letter_code
_entity_poly.pdbx_strand_id
1 'polypeptide(L)'
;MKKVIDPMAGTKKVDEFMDGLDHPFKAEVQTVRDIIKNVNNDIAEEIKWKAPSFSYNGEYLVTFNLWEREHIHLVFHNPEISKVKSKLLEGNYDHRRMAHFSDKDDIKAKRAALEKVLKDLIKLQKNNKEKPWKKPTQKMA
;
A
#
# COMPACT_ATOMS: atom_id res chain seq x y z
N MET A 1 -21.92 15.52 -2.99
CA MET A 1 -22.15 14.27 -2.59
C MET A 1 -20.91 13.41 -2.54
N LYS A 2 -20.86 12.53 -1.61
CA LYS A 2 -19.69 11.79 -1.44
C LYS A 2 -19.68 10.55 -2.29
N LYS A 3 -18.62 10.31 -2.97
CA LYS A 3 -18.54 9.16 -3.78
C LYS A 3 -18.24 7.93 -2.94
N VAL A 4 -18.96 6.89 -3.17
CA VAL A 4 -18.72 5.63 -2.48
C VAL A 4 -17.68 4.85 -3.25
N ILE A 5 -16.63 4.43 -2.55
CA ILE A 5 -15.59 3.65 -3.17
C ILE A 5 -15.77 2.19 -2.83
N ASP A 6 -15.98 1.39 -3.86
CA ASP A 6 -16.14 -0.05 -3.67
C ASP A 6 -14.75 -0.67 -3.61
N PRO A 7 -14.34 -1.23 -2.47
CA PRO A 7 -13.00 -1.81 -2.35
C PRO A 7 -12.75 -2.97 -3.31
N MET A 8 -13.80 -3.58 -3.84
CA MET A 8 -13.63 -4.70 -4.75
C MET A 8 -13.63 -4.29 -6.22
N ALA A 9 -13.85 -3.00 -6.49
CA ALA A 9 -14.02 -2.57 -7.88
C ALA A 9 -12.81 -2.87 -8.78
N GLY A 10 -11.60 -2.80 -8.26
CA GLY A 10 -10.41 -3.03 -9.06
C GLY A 10 -9.86 -4.43 -9.00
N THR A 11 -10.45 -5.28 -8.17
CA THR A 11 -9.87 -6.59 -7.89
C THR A 11 -9.75 -7.47 -9.12
N LYS A 12 -10.76 -7.46 -9.98
CA LYS A 12 -10.70 -8.30 -11.17
C LYS A 12 -9.53 -7.94 -12.07
N LYS A 13 -9.28 -6.66 -12.24
CA LYS A 13 -8.16 -6.22 -13.08
C LYS A 13 -6.83 -6.58 -12.44
N VAL A 14 -6.73 -6.52 -11.13
CA VAL A 14 -5.50 -6.92 -10.45
C VAL A 14 -5.32 -8.43 -10.56
N ASP A 15 -6.40 -9.21 -10.46
CA ASP A 15 -6.33 -10.66 -10.66
C ASP A 15 -5.81 -10.98 -12.05
N GLU A 16 -6.33 -10.30 -13.07
CA GLU A 16 -5.89 -10.52 -14.44
C GLU A 16 -4.43 -10.14 -14.62
N PHE A 17 -4.03 -9.04 -14.01
CA PHE A 17 -2.65 -8.61 -14.06
C PHE A 17 -1.73 -9.67 -13.44
N MET A 18 -2.11 -10.18 -12.28
CA MET A 18 -1.31 -11.19 -11.59
C MET A 18 -1.22 -12.48 -12.40
N ASP A 19 -2.31 -12.86 -13.06
CA ASP A 19 -2.30 -14.08 -13.87
C ASP A 19 -1.27 -13.98 -14.98
N GLY A 20 -1.09 -12.82 -15.57
CA GLY A 20 -0.15 -12.64 -16.67
C GLY A 20 1.22 -12.15 -16.25
N LEU A 21 1.45 -11.99 -14.97
CA LEU A 21 2.70 -11.39 -14.49
C LEU A 21 3.89 -12.33 -14.71
N ASP A 22 4.95 -11.76 -15.30
CA ASP A 22 6.20 -12.46 -15.47
C ASP A 22 7.23 -11.84 -14.54
N HIS A 23 7.35 -12.39 -13.35
CA HIS A 23 8.25 -11.85 -12.32
C HIS A 23 8.78 -13.03 -11.49
N PRO A 24 10.07 -13.02 -11.13
CA PRO A 24 10.62 -14.14 -10.37
C PRO A 24 9.95 -14.36 -9.02
N PHE A 25 9.33 -13.32 -8.46
CA PHE A 25 8.66 -13.45 -7.17
C PHE A 25 7.14 -13.35 -7.29
N LYS A 26 6.59 -13.80 -8.42
CA LYS A 26 5.15 -13.73 -8.64
C LYS A 26 4.34 -14.30 -7.47
N ALA A 27 4.70 -15.47 -6.98
CA ALA A 27 3.96 -16.10 -5.89
C ALA A 27 4.08 -15.29 -4.61
N GLU A 28 5.25 -14.75 -4.35
CA GLU A 28 5.48 -13.95 -3.15
C GLU A 28 4.76 -12.61 -3.22
N VAL A 29 4.71 -12.02 -4.41
CA VAL A 29 3.93 -10.80 -4.62
C VAL A 29 2.46 -11.07 -4.30
N GLN A 30 1.94 -12.23 -4.74
CA GLN A 30 0.56 -12.58 -4.44
C GLN A 30 0.36 -12.74 -2.93
N THR A 31 1.31 -13.34 -2.23
CA THR A 31 1.23 -13.47 -0.78
C THR A 31 1.16 -12.11 -0.10
N VAL A 32 2.02 -11.18 -0.50
CA VAL A 32 2.03 -9.84 0.08
C VAL A 32 0.72 -9.11 -0.26
N ARG A 33 0.23 -9.27 -1.48
CA ARG A 33 -1.06 -8.70 -1.88
C ARG A 33 -2.16 -9.16 -0.93
N ASP A 34 -2.19 -10.45 -0.63
CA ASP A 34 -3.22 -11.01 0.26
C ASP A 34 -3.08 -10.44 1.67
N ILE A 35 -1.86 -10.29 2.16
CA ILE A 35 -1.64 -9.71 3.49
C ILE A 35 -2.21 -8.28 3.54
N ILE A 36 -1.89 -7.49 2.53
CA ILE A 36 -2.35 -6.09 2.48
C ILE A 36 -3.87 -6.03 2.45
N LYS A 37 -4.49 -6.81 1.58
CA LYS A 37 -5.95 -6.77 1.46
C LYS A 37 -6.65 -7.23 2.73
N ASN A 38 -6.02 -8.09 3.50
CA ASN A 38 -6.63 -8.60 4.71
C ASN A 38 -6.47 -7.69 5.92
N VAL A 39 -5.70 -6.61 5.82
CA VAL A 39 -5.53 -5.69 6.94
C VAL A 39 -6.83 -4.95 7.24
N ASN A 40 -7.57 -4.59 6.20
CA ASN A 40 -8.81 -3.82 6.39
C ASN A 40 -9.69 -4.06 5.18
N ASN A 41 -10.98 -4.31 5.41
CA ASN A 41 -11.91 -4.62 4.33
C ASN A 41 -12.13 -3.48 3.36
N ASP A 42 -11.81 -2.27 3.76
CA ASP A 42 -12.01 -1.10 2.91
C ASP A 42 -10.79 -0.75 2.07
N ILE A 43 -9.73 -1.54 2.14
CA ILE A 43 -8.58 -1.32 1.27
C ILE A 43 -8.96 -1.74 -0.15
N ALA A 44 -8.83 -0.82 -1.09
CA ALA A 44 -9.10 -1.06 -2.49
C ALA A 44 -7.79 -1.29 -3.23
N GLU A 45 -7.86 -1.94 -4.38
CA GLU A 45 -6.67 -2.18 -5.19
C GLU A 45 -6.93 -1.85 -6.64
N GLU A 46 -5.89 -1.48 -7.35
CA GLU A 46 -5.97 -1.18 -8.78
C GLU A 46 -4.60 -1.34 -9.39
N ILE A 47 -4.51 -1.31 -10.71
CA ILE A 47 -3.21 -1.33 -11.37
C ILE A 47 -2.83 0.11 -11.63
N LYS A 48 -1.70 0.54 -11.12
CA LYS A 48 -1.19 1.87 -11.32
C LYS A 48 0.33 1.80 -11.42
N TRP A 49 0.91 2.57 -12.33
CA TRP A 49 2.35 2.50 -12.55
C TRP A 49 2.79 1.07 -12.88
N LYS A 50 1.91 0.35 -13.60
CA LYS A 50 2.14 -1.02 -14.06
C LYS A 50 2.36 -2.00 -12.91
N ALA A 51 1.68 -1.79 -11.78
CA ALA A 51 1.78 -2.67 -10.63
C ALA A 51 0.54 -2.55 -9.76
N PRO A 52 0.27 -3.55 -8.92
CA PRO A 52 -0.83 -3.44 -7.97
C PRO A 52 -0.57 -2.32 -6.98
N SER A 53 -1.56 -1.47 -6.79
CA SER A 53 -1.51 -0.34 -5.91
C SER A 53 -2.72 -0.39 -4.98
N PHE A 54 -2.53 0.01 -3.73
CA PHE A 54 -3.56 -0.12 -2.70
C PHE A 54 -3.90 1.23 -2.10
N SER A 55 -5.18 1.43 -1.83
CA SER A 55 -5.65 2.71 -1.30
C SER A 55 -6.71 2.47 -0.22
N TYR A 56 -6.94 3.50 0.59
CA TYR A 56 -7.98 3.46 1.61
C TYR A 56 -8.74 4.77 1.51
N ASN A 57 -10.04 4.67 1.26
CA ASN A 57 -10.92 5.83 1.08
C ASN A 57 -10.36 6.83 0.05
N GLY A 58 -9.82 6.29 -1.04
CA GLY A 58 -9.33 7.11 -2.13
C GLY A 58 -7.92 7.64 -1.99
N GLU A 59 -7.25 7.33 -0.88
CA GLU A 59 -5.87 7.77 -0.68
C GLU A 59 -4.91 6.61 -0.75
N TYR A 60 -3.87 6.76 -1.53
CA TYR A 60 -2.92 5.66 -1.73
C TYR A 60 -2.17 5.32 -0.46
N LEU A 61 -1.94 4.04 -0.28
CA LEU A 61 -1.16 3.54 0.85
C LEU A 61 0.19 3.04 0.36
N VAL A 62 0.18 2.14 -0.58
CA VAL A 62 1.38 1.42 -0.97
C VAL A 62 1.22 0.83 -2.37
N THR A 63 2.31 0.74 -3.11
CA THR A 63 2.33 0.17 -4.46
C THR A 63 3.54 -0.74 -4.57
N PHE A 64 3.41 -1.84 -5.30
CA PHE A 64 4.55 -2.68 -5.59
C PHE A 64 5.46 -1.99 -6.61
N ASN A 65 6.76 -2.22 -6.47
CA ASN A 65 7.72 -1.85 -7.50
C ASN A 65 8.18 -3.16 -8.17
N LEU A 66 7.58 -3.50 -9.29
CA LEU A 66 7.87 -4.76 -9.98
C LEU A 66 9.02 -4.62 -10.97
N TRP A 67 9.57 -3.42 -11.12
CA TRP A 67 10.77 -3.23 -11.92
C TRP A 67 11.98 -3.84 -11.20
N GLU A 68 11.93 -3.86 -9.88
CA GLU A 68 12.94 -4.52 -9.09
C GLU A 68 12.68 -6.02 -9.13
N ARG A 69 13.65 -6.80 -9.54
CA ARG A 69 13.47 -8.24 -9.73
C ARG A 69 14.27 -9.08 -8.76
N GLU A 70 14.98 -8.46 -7.82
CA GLU A 70 15.78 -9.19 -6.84
C GLU A 70 15.15 -9.24 -5.46
N HIS A 71 14.07 -8.51 -5.26
CA HIS A 71 13.35 -8.49 -4.00
C HIS A 71 11.87 -8.28 -4.30
N ILE A 72 11.04 -8.59 -3.31
CA ILE A 72 9.66 -8.13 -3.33
C ILE A 72 9.72 -6.73 -2.74
N HIS A 73 9.40 -5.72 -3.51
CA HIS A 73 9.63 -4.32 -3.14
C HIS A 73 8.31 -3.56 -3.06
N LEU A 74 8.07 -2.93 -1.92
CA LEU A 74 6.90 -2.08 -1.73
C LEU A 74 7.34 -0.63 -1.57
N VAL A 75 6.56 0.29 -2.14
CA VAL A 75 6.80 1.71 -1.97
C VAL A 75 5.58 2.30 -1.27
N PHE A 76 5.80 2.83 -0.06
CA PHE A 76 4.77 3.51 0.68
C PHE A 76 4.88 4.99 0.35
N HIS A 77 3.93 5.48 -0.43
CA HIS A 77 3.99 6.85 -0.91
C HIS A 77 2.89 7.74 -0.36
N ASN A 78 2.29 7.34 0.74
CA ASN A 78 1.34 8.19 1.42
C ASN A 78 2.10 9.24 2.22
N PRO A 79 1.71 10.52 2.17
CA PRO A 79 2.45 11.56 2.88
C PRO A 79 2.57 11.35 4.39
N GLU A 80 1.65 10.59 4.99
CA GLU A 80 1.71 10.34 6.43
C GLU A 80 2.73 9.27 6.80
N ILE A 81 3.35 8.63 5.82
CA ILE A 81 4.25 7.52 6.12
C ILE A 81 5.44 7.93 6.97
N SER A 82 5.88 9.19 6.86
CA SER A 82 7.02 9.64 7.66
C SER A 82 6.71 9.67 9.16
N LYS A 83 5.44 9.61 9.51
CA LYS A 83 5.02 9.58 10.92
C LYS A 83 4.94 8.16 11.48
N VAL A 84 5.05 7.15 10.63
CA VAL A 84 4.96 5.76 11.05
C VAL A 84 6.37 5.26 11.36
N LYS A 85 6.55 4.72 12.56
CA LYS A 85 7.86 4.20 12.98
C LYS A 85 7.88 2.70 12.88
N SER A 86 8.77 2.15 12.10
CA SER A 86 8.90 0.70 11.97
C SER A 86 10.25 0.36 11.36
N LYS A 87 10.85 -0.72 11.85
CA LYS A 87 12.11 -1.19 11.27
C LYS A 87 11.90 -1.74 9.86
N LEU A 88 10.66 -2.02 9.49
CA LEU A 88 10.35 -2.48 8.15
C LEU A 88 10.63 -1.40 7.12
N LEU A 89 10.44 -0.15 7.50
CA LEU A 89 10.48 0.95 6.54
C LEU A 89 11.90 1.44 6.32
N GLU A 90 12.27 1.62 5.06
CA GLU A 90 13.60 2.05 4.65
C GLU A 90 13.54 3.39 3.93
N GLY A 91 14.59 4.16 4.04
CA GLY A 91 14.68 5.46 3.39
C GLY A 91 14.35 6.58 4.35
N ASN A 92 14.68 7.80 3.95
CA ASN A 92 14.37 8.96 4.80
C ASN A 92 13.81 10.10 3.96
N TYR A 93 13.13 9.77 2.87
CA TYR A 93 12.45 10.77 2.07
C TYR A 93 11.28 11.36 2.85
N ASP A 94 10.92 12.57 2.55
CA ASP A 94 9.85 13.25 3.29
C ASP A 94 8.50 12.53 3.23
N HIS A 95 8.14 12.01 2.07
CA HIS A 95 6.81 11.44 1.90
C HIS A 95 6.85 10.05 1.28
N ARG A 96 7.91 9.30 1.52
CA ARG A 96 8.04 7.99 0.93
C ARG A 96 8.94 7.09 1.75
N ARG A 97 8.57 5.83 1.85
CA ARG A 97 9.43 4.81 2.46
C ARG A 97 9.31 3.54 1.65
N MET A 98 10.29 2.68 1.74
CA MET A 98 10.28 1.41 1.04
C MET A 98 10.33 0.26 2.02
N ALA A 99 9.89 -0.90 1.56
CA ALA A 99 10.05 -2.14 2.29
C ALA A 99 10.47 -3.22 1.31
N HIS A 100 11.38 -4.07 1.71
CA HIS A 100 11.88 -5.16 0.87
C HIS A 100 11.73 -6.48 1.59
N PHE A 101 11.36 -7.50 0.84
CA PHE A 101 11.32 -8.87 1.35
C PHE A 101 12.17 -9.71 0.42
N SER A 102 13.05 -10.55 0.95
CA SER A 102 13.94 -11.34 0.13
C SER A 102 13.31 -12.63 -0.36
N ASP A 103 12.40 -13.19 0.41
CA ASP A 103 11.75 -14.46 0.06
C ASP A 103 10.54 -14.69 0.93
N LYS A 104 9.95 -15.88 0.80
CA LYS A 104 8.75 -16.22 1.55
C LYS A 104 8.98 -16.20 3.05
N ASP A 105 10.12 -16.68 3.51
CA ASP A 105 10.40 -16.71 4.95
C ASP A 105 10.54 -15.30 5.50
N ASP A 106 11.14 -14.42 4.71
CA ASP A 106 11.31 -13.03 5.12
C ASP A 106 9.93 -12.35 5.22
N ILE A 107 9.01 -12.68 4.30
CA ILE A 107 7.66 -12.16 4.37
C ILE A 107 6.99 -12.60 5.67
N LYS A 108 7.15 -13.88 6.03
CA LYS A 108 6.56 -14.38 7.25
C LYS A 108 7.12 -13.66 8.45
N ALA A 109 8.43 -13.44 8.48
CA ALA A 109 9.07 -12.78 9.61
C ALA A 109 8.63 -11.32 9.76
N LYS A 110 8.32 -10.67 8.64
CA LYS A 110 7.99 -9.25 8.63
C LYS A 110 6.49 -8.97 8.54
N ARG A 111 5.68 -10.01 8.49
CA ARG A 111 4.24 -9.86 8.27
C ARG A 111 3.58 -8.96 9.33
N ALA A 112 3.88 -9.21 10.60
CA ALA A 112 3.25 -8.43 11.66
C ALA A 112 3.63 -6.96 11.56
N ALA A 113 4.89 -6.67 11.17
CA ALA A 113 5.34 -5.30 11.01
C ALA A 113 4.62 -4.64 9.84
N LEU A 114 4.43 -5.36 8.73
CA LEU A 114 3.71 -4.83 7.58
C LEU A 114 2.26 -4.51 7.95
N GLU A 115 1.61 -5.42 8.65
CA GLU A 115 0.23 -5.21 9.07
C GLU A 115 0.12 -3.98 9.96
N LYS A 116 1.07 -3.83 10.88
CA LYS A 116 1.04 -2.70 11.80
C LYS A 116 1.27 -1.38 11.08
N VAL A 117 2.21 -1.34 10.14
CA VAL A 117 2.46 -0.13 9.36
C VAL A 117 1.19 0.31 8.64
N LEU A 118 0.50 -0.64 8.01
CA LEU A 118 -0.72 -0.30 7.28
C LEU A 118 -1.83 0.16 8.21
N LYS A 119 -1.98 -0.48 9.37
CA LYS A 119 -2.99 -0.06 10.33
C LYS A 119 -2.70 1.33 10.86
N ASP A 120 -1.45 1.61 11.17
CA ASP A 120 -1.06 2.93 11.66
C ASP A 120 -1.30 4.00 10.60
N LEU A 121 -0.98 3.69 9.35
CA LEU A 121 -1.18 4.64 8.27
C LEU A 121 -2.66 4.95 8.07
N ILE A 122 -3.51 3.92 8.10
CA ILE A 122 -4.94 4.10 7.97
C ILE A 122 -5.47 4.96 9.11
N LYS A 123 -4.97 4.74 10.33
CA LYS A 123 -5.41 5.53 11.47
C LYS A 123 -5.04 6.99 11.30
N LEU A 124 -3.84 7.25 10.81
CA LEU A 124 -3.42 8.63 10.56
C LEU A 124 -4.27 9.30 9.50
N GLN A 125 -4.63 8.56 8.45
CA GLN A 125 -5.49 9.11 7.43
C GLN A 125 -6.86 9.45 7.96
N LYS A 126 -7.43 8.60 8.80
CA LYS A 126 -8.74 8.88 9.36
C LYS A 126 -8.69 10.13 10.21
N ASN A 127 -7.67 10.27 11.04
CA ASN A 127 -7.56 11.43 11.89
C ASN A 127 -7.40 12.72 11.06
N ASN A 128 -6.62 12.64 9.99
CA ASN A 128 -6.44 13.80 9.14
C ASN A 128 -7.73 14.21 8.46
N LYS A 129 -8.53 13.25 8.04
CA LYS A 129 -9.76 13.59 7.37
C LYS A 129 -10.77 14.26 8.29
N GLU A 130 -10.66 14.02 9.56
CA GLU A 130 -11.57 14.61 10.51
C GLU A 130 -11.19 16.01 10.91
N LYS A 131 -10.04 16.50 10.49
CA LYS A 131 -9.60 17.84 10.87
C LYS A 131 -10.04 18.85 9.85
N PRO A 132 -10.78 19.86 10.25
CA PRO A 132 -11.31 20.85 9.31
C PRO A 132 -10.24 21.54 8.48
N TRP A 133 -9.07 21.77 9.02
CA TRP A 133 -8.03 22.46 8.29
C TRP A 133 -7.44 21.62 7.17
N LYS A 134 -7.82 20.37 7.11
CA LYS A 134 -7.36 19.52 6.02
C LYS A 134 -8.32 19.53 4.85
N LYS A 135 -9.44 20.29 4.96
CA LYS A 135 -10.33 20.34 3.92
C LYS A 135 -9.85 21.03 2.75
N PRO A 136 -10.65 21.39 1.90
CA PRO A 136 -10.30 21.95 0.61
C PRO A 136 -9.33 23.05 0.61
N THR A 137 -9.09 23.63 1.69
CA THR A 137 -8.11 24.65 1.69
C THR A 137 -6.85 24.14 1.19
N GLN A 138 -6.68 22.90 1.29
CA GLN A 138 -5.48 22.41 0.80
C GLN A 138 -5.33 22.65 -0.60
N LYS A 139 -6.39 22.85 -1.27
CA LYS A 139 -6.20 23.05 -2.60
C LYS A 139 -5.93 24.40 -2.84
N MET A 140 -6.29 25.21 -2.08
CA MET A 140 -6.01 26.42 -2.41
C MET A 140 -4.88 26.81 -1.92
N ALA A 141 -4.59 26.34 -1.39
CA ALA A 141 -3.54 26.96 -0.87
C ALA A 141 -3.04 27.51 -1.35
#